data_16d3bfeb696e29133a418216fd442636
#
_entry.id   16d3bfeb696e29133a418216fd442636
#
_cell.length_a   1.000
_cell.length_b   1.000
_cell.length_c   1.000
_cell.angle_alpha   90.00
_cell.angle_beta   90.00
_cell.angle_gamma   90.00
#
_symmetry.space_group_name_H-M   'P 1'
#
loop_
_entity.id
_entity.type
_entity.pdbx_description
1 polymer ?
#
loop_
_entity_poly.entity_id
_entity_poly.type
_entity_poly.pdbx_seq_one_letter_code
_entity_poly.pdbx_strand_id
1 'polypeptide(L)'
;NDKGNIHTETEAEPIGLEIHAQAFAFVAENEVNDMTFYNYKIVNRGTQPLTDTYFGQWVDPDLGWYLDDYVGCDVGLGLGFCYNGDAEDEGAAGYGFNPPAVGVDFFQGPRADINDGIDNDRDGLIDEMDSVINPITGRWEYTQYEEIIMSKFVYYNNDQSVRGNPSTGTHFYNYLR
;
A
#
# COMPACT_ATOMS: atom_id res chain seq x y z
N ASN A 1 -13.99 17.82 0.75
CA ASN A 1 -14.40 17.46 2.11
C ASN A 1 -15.93 17.65 2.23
N ASP A 2 -16.66 16.70 1.71
CA ASP A 2 -18.12 16.74 1.73
C ASP A 2 -18.61 16.18 3.08
N LYS A 3 -18.71 17.06 4.06
CA LYS A 3 -19.20 16.72 5.41
C LYS A 3 -20.68 16.27 5.45
N GLY A 4 -21.35 16.27 4.31
CA GLY A 4 -22.75 15.88 4.19
C GLY A 4 -22.98 14.44 3.74
N ASN A 5 -21.95 13.74 3.28
CA ASN A 5 -22.06 12.37 2.78
C ASN A 5 -21.55 11.36 3.80
N ILE A 6 -22.42 10.45 4.18
CA ILE A 6 -22.07 9.29 5.01
C ILE A 6 -21.30 8.28 4.13
N HIS A 7 -20.21 7.75 4.66
CA HIS A 7 -19.47 6.68 4.01
C HIS A 7 -20.26 5.36 4.10
N THR A 8 -20.96 5.02 3.03
CA THR A 8 -21.90 3.88 3.03
C THR A 8 -21.20 2.53 3.09
N GLU A 9 -19.94 2.44 2.67
CA GLU A 9 -19.17 1.19 2.71
C GLU A 9 -18.70 0.82 4.11
N THR A 10 -18.31 1.81 4.91
CA THR A 10 -17.73 1.59 6.24
C THR A 10 -18.63 2.05 7.37
N GLU A 11 -19.72 2.77 7.05
CA GLU A 11 -20.61 3.45 8.01
C GLU A 11 -19.89 4.45 8.92
N ALA A 12 -18.67 4.86 8.53
CA ALA A 12 -17.85 5.77 9.32
C ALA A 12 -18.13 7.23 8.94
N GLU A 13 -18.01 8.11 9.92
CA GLU A 13 -18.09 9.55 9.70
C GLU A 13 -16.79 10.07 9.01
N PRO A 14 -16.89 11.16 8.23
CA PRO A 14 -15.73 11.78 7.61
C PRO A 14 -14.75 12.30 8.65
N ILE A 15 -13.46 11.96 8.52
CA ILE A 15 -12.40 12.37 9.44
C ILE A 15 -11.69 13.66 9.02
N GLY A 16 -12.13 14.29 7.95
CA GLY A 16 -11.61 15.59 7.51
C GLY A 16 -10.27 15.52 6.79
N LEU A 17 -9.98 14.44 6.12
CA LEU A 17 -8.80 14.32 5.27
C LEU A 17 -9.04 14.90 3.87
N GLU A 18 -8.00 15.51 3.32
CA GLU A 18 -7.89 15.86 1.91
C GLU A 18 -6.79 15.02 1.28
N ILE A 19 -7.09 14.27 0.24
CA ILE A 19 -6.16 13.38 -0.43
C ILE A 19 -5.93 13.88 -1.86
N HIS A 20 -4.67 14.14 -2.20
CA HIS A 20 -4.25 14.40 -3.57
C HIS A 20 -3.62 13.12 -4.11
N ALA A 21 -4.24 12.54 -5.12
CA ALA A 21 -3.72 11.36 -5.79
C ALA A 21 -3.18 11.72 -7.16
N GLN A 22 -1.99 11.22 -7.49
CA GLN A 22 -1.37 11.35 -8.79
C GLN A 22 -0.96 9.95 -9.27
N ALA A 23 -1.33 9.60 -10.49
CA ALA A 23 -0.87 8.39 -11.16
C ALA A 23 -0.05 8.77 -12.39
N PHE A 24 1.05 8.06 -12.63
CA PHE A 24 1.90 8.28 -13.80
C PHE A 24 2.65 6.99 -14.16
N ALA A 25 3.13 6.93 -15.40
CA ALA A 25 3.96 5.85 -15.91
C ALA A 25 5.05 6.44 -16.81
N PHE A 26 6.09 5.66 -17.06
CA PHE A 26 7.18 6.05 -17.94
C PHE A 26 7.23 5.12 -19.15
N VAL A 27 7.67 5.66 -20.29
CA VAL A 27 8.10 4.84 -21.43
C VAL A 27 9.60 4.60 -21.26
N ALA A 28 9.99 3.37 -21.06
CA ALA A 28 11.38 2.96 -20.84
C ALA A 28 11.70 1.67 -21.58
N GLU A 29 13.00 1.36 -21.74
CA GLU A 29 13.47 0.11 -22.36
C GLU A 29 13.82 -0.97 -21.31
N ASN A 30 13.31 -0.82 -20.11
CA ASN A 30 13.52 -1.74 -18.98
C ASN A 30 12.20 -1.96 -18.24
N GLU A 31 12.25 -2.62 -17.10
CA GLU A 31 11.11 -3.03 -16.27
C GLU A 31 10.24 -1.86 -15.80
N VAL A 32 10.78 -0.65 -15.78
CA VAL A 32 10.02 0.58 -15.47
C VAL A 32 8.88 0.81 -16.47
N ASN A 33 9.00 0.30 -17.71
CA ASN A 33 7.94 0.36 -18.71
C ASN A 33 6.67 -0.41 -18.30
N ASP A 34 6.81 -1.40 -17.43
CA ASP A 34 5.73 -2.26 -16.96
C ASP A 34 5.19 -1.81 -15.59
N MET A 35 5.56 -0.60 -15.16
CA MET A 35 5.20 -0.04 -13.86
C MET A 35 4.28 1.17 -13.99
N THR A 36 3.33 1.27 -13.08
CA THR A 36 2.52 2.48 -12.86
C THR A 36 2.79 2.98 -11.44
N PHE A 37 3.10 4.26 -11.32
CA PHE A 37 3.43 4.88 -10.05
C PHE A 37 2.25 5.69 -9.52
N TYR A 38 2.08 5.65 -8.22
CA TYR A 38 1.04 6.39 -7.52
C TYR A 38 1.67 7.23 -6.41
N ASN A 39 1.32 8.49 -6.35
CA ASN A 39 1.74 9.40 -5.30
C ASN A 39 0.50 9.93 -4.58
N TYR A 40 0.44 9.76 -3.28
CA TYR A 40 -0.64 10.24 -2.43
C TYR A 40 -0.12 11.28 -1.44
N LYS A 41 -0.63 12.50 -1.56
CA LYS A 41 -0.42 13.53 -0.54
C LYS A 41 -1.67 13.62 0.33
N ILE A 42 -1.53 13.32 1.60
CA ILE A 42 -2.62 13.30 2.58
C ILE A 42 -2.47 14.51 3.49
N VAL A 43 -3.54 15.28 3.62
CA VAL A 43 -3.57 16.51 4.43
C VAL A 43 -4.72 16.43 5.41
N ASN A 44 -4.40 16.53 6.70
CA ASN A 44 -5.42 16.68 7.73
C ASN A 44 -5.99 18.10 7.68
N ARG A 45 -7.23 18.23 7.28
CA ARG A 45 -8.02 19.48 7.28
C ARG A 45 -8.96 19.55 8.48
N GLY A 46 -8.98 18.52 9.31
CA GLY A 46 -9.72 18.51 10.56
C GLY A 46 -9.09 19.41 11.61
N THR A 47 -9.79 19.58 12.72
CA THR A 47 -9.34 20.40 13.86
C THR A 47 -8.67 19.57 14.95
N GLN A 48 -8.68 18.25 14.80
CA GLN A 48 -8.11 17.33 15.77
C GLN A 48 -6.90 16.61 15.19
N PRO A 49 -5.87 16.31 15.99
CA PRO A 49 -4.83 15.38 15.58
C PRO A 49 -5.44 13.98 15.36
N LEU A 50 -4.90 13.25 14.41
CA LEU A 50 -5.24 11.84 14.20
C LEU A 50 -4.12 11.00 14.83
N THR A 51 -4.51 10.10 15.70
CA THR A 51 -3.63 9.13 16.36
C THR A 51 -4.01 7.72 15.95
N ASP A 52 -3.10 6.78 16.10
CA ASP A 52 -3.31 5.37 15.72
C ASP A 52 -3.85 5.24 14.28
N THR A 53 -3.22 5.95 13.35
CA THR A 53 -3.64 6.03 11.96
C THR A 53 -2.85 5.03 11.13
N TYR A 54 -3.56 4.24 10.34
CA TYR A 54 -2.98 3.24 9.43
C TYR A 54 -3.32 3.59 7.99
N PHE A 55 -2.36 3.40 7.10
CA PHE A 55 -2.54 3.48 5.66
C PHE A 55 -2.47 2.08 5.08
N GLY A 56 -3.48 1.70 4.32
CA GLY A 56 -3.50 0.44 3.59
C GLY A 56 -3.75 0.68 2.11
N GLN A 57 -2.98 0.01 1.27
CA GLN A 57 -3.28 -0.11 -0.13
C GLN A 57 -4.12 -1.37 -0.32
N TRP A 58 -5.39 -1.20 -0.69
CA TRP A 58 -6.25 -2.29 -1.10
C TRP A 58 -6.04 -2.59 -2.59
N VAL A 59 -5.89 -3.87 -2.91
CA VAL A 59 -5.68 -4.35 -4.28
C VAL A 59 -6.53 -5.59 -4.50
N ASP A 60 -7.16 -5.67 -5.66
CA ASP A 60 -7.93 -6.81 -6.14
C ASP A 60 -7.39 -7.17 -7.54
N PRO A 61 -6.37 -8.03 -7.59
CA PRO A 61 -5.58 -8.20 -8.80
C PRO A 61 -6.08 -9.35 -9.67
N ASP A 62 -7.38 -9.51 -9.91
CA ASP A 62 -7.88 -10.57 -10.81
C ASP A 62 -6.88 -10.89 -11.94
N LEU A 63 -5.94 -11.80 -11.68
CA LEU A 63 -4.83 -12.11 -12.56
C LEU A 63 -5.23 -13.25 -13.50
N GLY A 64 -5.96 -12.91 -14.56
CA GLY A 64 -6.47 -13.91 -15.51
C GLY A 64 -7.61 -14.75 -14.93
N TRP A 65 -7.36 -16.03 -14.66
CA TRP A 65 -8.30 -16.95 -14.01
C TRP A 65 -8.12 -16.94 -12.50
N TYR A 66 -8.84 -16.08 -11.82
CA TYR A 66 -8.71 -15.78 -10.39
C TYR A 66 -8.80 -16.96 -9.40
N LEU A 67 -9.20 -18.16 -9.86
CA LEU A 67 -9.39 -19.33 -8.98
C LEU A 67 -8.08 -20.08 -8.65
N ASP A 68 -7.01 -19.84 -9.38
CA ASP A 68 -5.69 -20.44 -9.19
C ASP A 68 -4.62 -19.42 -8.83
N ASP A 69 -5.02 -18.18 -8.54
CA ASP A 69 -4.16 -17.13 -8.06
C ASP A 69 -3.75 -17.31 -6.60
N TYR A 70 -2.49 -17.04 -6.32
CA TYR A 70 -1.93 -16.97 -4.98
C TYR A 70 -1.39 -15.58 -4.69
N VAL A 71 -1.42 -15.21 -3.43
CA VAL A 71 -0.88 -13.93 -2.96
C VAL A 71 0.22 -14.15 -1.94
N GLY A 72 1.17 -13.25 -1.91
CA GLY A 72 2.28 -13.26 -0.96
C GLY A 72 2.79 -11.86 -0.69
N CYS A 73 3.78 -11.78 0.21
CA CYS A 73 4.48 -10.53 0.48
C CYS A 73 5.96 -10.78 0.77
N ASP A 74 6.76 -9.77 0.48
CA ASP A 74 8.12 -9.63 0.98
C ASP A 74 8.18 -8.39 1.87
N VAL A 75 8.32 -8.62 3.18
CA VAL A 75 8.28 -7.53 4.17
C VAL A 75 9.51 -6.64 4.04
N GLY A 76 10.67 -7.21 3.70
CA GLY A 76 11.90 -6.46 3.56
C GLY A 76 11.90 -5.50 2.36
N LEU A 77 11.11 -5.84 1.34
CA LEU A 77 10.93 -4.99 0.15
C LEU A 77 9.69 -4.09 0.24
N GLY A 78 8.83 -4.27 1.24
CA GLY A 78 7.54 -3.57 1.28
C GLY A 78 6.56 -4.01 0.17
N LEU A 79 6.76 -5.22 -0.37
CA LEU A 79 6.11 -5.73 -1.57
C LEU A 79 4.99 -6.70 -1.25
N GLY A 80 3.79 -6.44 -1.76
CA GLY A 80 2.72 -7.43 -1.91
C GLY A 80 2.65 -7.91 -3.36
N PHE A 81 2.38 -9.20 -3.59
CA PHE A 81 2.33 -9.74 -4.96
C PHE A 81 1.26 -10.80 -5.13
N CYS A 82 0.82 -10.96 -6.38
CA CYS A 82 -0.08 -12.00 -6.83
C CYS A 82 0.55 -12.72 -8.03
N TYR A 83 0.38 -14.04 -8.08
CA TYR A 83 0.93 -14.89 -9.12
C TYR A 83 0.05 -16.12 -9.33
N ASN A 84 0.09 -16.69 -10.53
CA ASN A 84 -0.60 -17.94 -10.84
C ASN A 84 0.01 -19.13 -10.10
N GLY A 85 -0.82 -20.09 -9.69
CA GLY A 85 -0.41 -21.24 -8.88
C GLY A 85 0.47 -22.25 -9.57
N ASP A 86 0.42 -22.31 -10.90
CA ASP A 86 1.26 -23.18 -11.72
C ASP A 86 1.74 -22.50 -13.02
N ALA A 87 2.09 -23.26 -14.05
CA ALA A 87 2.67 -22.74 -15.28
C ALA A 87 1.65 -22.37 -16.35
N GLU A 88 0.38 -22.64 -16.12
CA GLU A 88 -0.72 -22.38 -17.06
C GLU A 88 -1.88 -21.73 -16.31
N ASP A 89 -2.27 -20.56 -16.75
CA ASP A 89 -3.45 -19.85 -16.29
C ASP A 89 -4.64 -20.22 -17.20
N GLU A 90 -5.53 -21.03 -16.69
CA GLU A 90 -6.60 -21.66 -17.45
C GLU A 90 -7.81 -20.74 -17.65
N GLY A 91 -8.80 -21.27 -18.33
CA GLY A 91 -10.10 -20.63 -18.52
C GLY A 91 -10.13 -19.57 -19.61
N ALA A 92 -11.31 -18.99 -19.79
CA ALA A 92 -11.56 -18.03 -20.88
C ALA A 92 -10.92 -16.65 -20.63
N ALA A 93 -10.60 -16.34 -19.39
CA ALA A 93 -9.93 -15.10 -18.99
C ALA A 93 -8.44 -15.31 -18.71
N GLY A 94 -7.97 -16.58 -18.72
CA GLY A 94 -6.58 -16.93 -18.40
C GLY A 94 -5.59 -16.47 -19.46
N TYR A 95 -4.35 -16.25 -19.02
CA TYR A 95 -3.23 -15.86 -19.89
C TYR A 95 -2.60 -17.04 -20.64
N GLY A 96 -2.95 -18.29 -20.27
CA GLY A 96 -2.32 -19.49 -20.80
C GLY A 96 -0.95 -19.76 -20.17
N PHE A 97 -0.06 -20.35 -20.95
CA PHE A 97 1.27 -20.73 -20.47
C PHE A 97 2.17 -19.53 -20.16
N ASN A 98 2.91 -19.63 -19.06
CA ASN A 98 3.80 -18.61 -18.49
C ASN A 98 3.05 -17.30 -18.18
N PRO A 99 2.03 -17.35 -17.30
CA PRO A 99 1.27 -16.17 -16.91
C PRO A 99 2.15 -15.13 -16.23
N PRO A 100 1.76 -13.85 -16.29
CA PRO A 100 2.47 -12.81 -15.59
C PRO A 100 2.25 -12.91 -14.08
N ALA A 101 3.02 -12.13 -13.32
CA ALA A 101 2.75 -11.81 -11.92
C ALA A 101 2.57 -10.29 -11.79
N VAL A 102 1.87 -9.85 -10.75
CA VAL A 102 1.70 -8.44 -10.43
C VAL A 102 2.16 -8.18 -9.00
N GLY A 103 2.87 -7.07 -8.80
CA GLY A 103 3.32 -6.62 -7.50
C GLY A 103 2.86 -5.21 -7.19
N VAL A 104 2.68 -4.92 -5.91
CA VAL A 104 2.45 -3.58 -5.38
C VAL A 104 3.48 -3.32 -4.30
N ASP A 105 4.26 -2.28 -4.50
CA ASP A 105 5.42 -1.94 -3.70
C ASP A 105 5.24 -0.55 -3.07
N PHE A 106 5.59 -0.43 -1.81
CA PHE A 106 5.66 0.84 -1.11
C PHE A 106 7.08 1.39 -1.19
N PHE A 107 7.37 2.13 -2.26
CA PHE A 107 8.68 2.79 -2.43
C PHE A 107 8.95 3.87 -1.38
N GLN A 108 7.90 4.46 -0.84
CA GLN A 108 7.99 5.50 0.16
C GLN A 108 6.75 5.44 1.04
N GLY A 109 6.97 5.25 2.33
CA GLY A 109 5.94 5.24 3.36
C GLY A 109 5.56 6.63 3.87
N PRO A 110 4.61 6.72 4.80
CA PRO A 110 4.39 7.92 5.57
C PRO A 110 5.58 8.24 6.48
N ARG A 111 5.69 9.49 6.86
CA ARG A 111 6.75 9.92 7.80
C ARG A 111 6.44 9.44 9.20
N ALA A 112 7.48 8.98 9.88
CA ALA A 112 7.45 8.62 11.29
C ALA A 112 7.91 9.77 12.19
N ASP A 113 7.67 9.61 13.47
CA ASP A 113 8.22 10.49 14.50
C ASP A 113 9.67 10.08 14.81
N ILE A 114 10.60 11.02 14.76
CA ILE A 114 12.04 10.80 14.96
C ILE A 114 12.48 10.75 16.44
N ASN A 115 11.56 10.66 17.37
CA ASN A 115 11.88 10.65 18.82
C ASN A 115 10.87 9.79 19.59
N ASP A 116 10.41 8.70 18.99
CA ASP A 116 9.46 7.79 19.63
C ASP A 116 10.13 6.52 20.19
N GLY A 117 11.42 6.33 19.91
CA GLY A 117 12.21 5.19 20.37
C GLY A 117 11.94 3.90 19.59
N ILE A 118 11.39 4.02 18.38
CA ILE A 118 11.04 2.91 17.49
C ILE A 118 11.90 3.00 16.24
N ASP A 119 12.39 1.88 15.76
CA ASP A 119 12.97 1.68 14.44
C ASP A 119 11.80 1.46 13.46
N ASN A 120 11.35 2.53 12.82
CA ASN A 120 10.11 2.53 12.03
C ASN A 120 10.29 1.95 10.63
N ASP A 121 11.49 2.03 10.06
CA ASP A 121 11.82 1.46 8.75
C ASP A 121 12.55 0.11 8.85
N ARG A 122 12.90 -0.31 10.08
CA ARG A 122 13.52 -1.59 10.42
C ARG A 122 14.90 -1.80 9.81
N ASP A 123 15.65 -0.74 9.65
CA ASP A 123 17.03 -0.80 9.16
C ASP A 123 18.05 -1.16 10.27
N GLY A 124 17.61 -1.15 11.53
CA GLY A 124 18.40 -1.48 12.73
C GLY A 124 18.89 -0.26 13.51
N LEU A 125 18.57 0.92 13.06
CA LEU A 125 18.78 2.18 13.79
C LEU A 125 17.45 2.62 14.43
N ILE A 126 17.51 3.53 15.36
CA ILE A 126 16.34 4.02 16.09
C ILE A 126 16.34 5.53 15.99
N ASP A 127 15.21 6.12 15.61
CA ASP A 127 15.03 7.58 15.56
C ASP A 127 16.08 8.29 14.67
N GLU A 128 16.55 7.67 13.60
CA GLU A 128 17.49 8.32 12.70
C GLU A 128 16.80 9.14 11.61
N MET A 129 17.63 9.77 10.81
CA MET A 129 17.18 10.54 9.65
C MET A 129 17.52 9.79 8.38
N ASP A 130 16.52 9.48 7.59
CA ASP A 130 16.70 8.90 6.28
C ASP A 130 17.55 9.75 5.35
N SER A 131 18.19 9.12 4.41
CA SER A 131 18.90 9.81 3.34
C SER A 131 18.20 9.63 2.00
N VAL A 132 18.02 10.73 1.30
CA VAL A 132 17.41 10.77 -0.04
C VAL A 132 18.36 11.40 -1.04
N ILE A 133 18.28 10.98 -2.31
CA ILE A 133 18.99 11.69 -3.39
C ILE A 133 18.14 12.88 -3.80
N ASN A 134 18.67 14.08 -3.61
CA ASN A 134 18.04 15.29 -4.13
C ASN A 134 17.96 15.20 -5.67
N PRO A 135 16.76 15.20 -6.26
CA PRO A 135 16.58 14.99 -7.70
C PRO A 135 17.13 16.13 -8.57
N ILE A 136 17.41 17.30 -7.97
CA ILE A 136 17.96 18.47 -8.67
C ILE A 136 19.49 18.44 -8.65
N THR A 137 20.08 18.13 -7.49
CA THR A 137 21.54 18.21 -7.29
C THR A 137 22.23 16.86 -7.47
N GLY A 138 21.49 15.74 -7.45
CA GLY A 138 22.03 14.39 -7.48
C GLY A 138 22.86 14.03 -6.23
N ARG A 139 22.76 14.77 -5.15
CA ARG A 139 23.49 14.54 -3.90
C ARG A 139 22.60 13.89 -2.86
N TRP A 140 23.22 13.09 -2.01
CA TRP A 140 22.59 12.59 -0.80
C TRP A 140 22.32 13.74 0.17
N GLU A 141 21.11 13.84 0.63
CA GLU A 141 20.66 14.78 1.66
C GLU A 141 19.93 14.00 2.74
N TYR A 142 20.15 14.33 4.00
CA TYR A 142 19.41 13.72 5.11
C TYR A 142 18.02 14.36 5.21
N THR A 143 17.03 13.53 5.41
CA THR A 143 15.69 13.98 5.79
C THR A 143 15.68 14.35 7.28
N GLN A 144 14.61 15.00 7.72
CA GLN A 144 14.38 15.27 9.14
C GLN A 144 13.30 14.33 9.71
N TYR A 145 13.16 13.15 9.13
CA TYR A 145 12.17 12.16 9.51
C TYR A 145 12.67 10.79 9.08
N GLU A 146 12.21 9.80 9.76
CA GLU A 146 12.26 8.40 9.40
C GLU A 146 10.98 8.04 8.62
N GLU A 147 11.02 7.02 7.80
CA GLU A 147 9.86 6.53 7.06
C GLU A 147 9.24 5.30 7.75
N ILE A 148 7.94 5.15 7.61
CA ILE A 148 7.25 3.93 8.03
C ILE A 148 7.19 3.00 6.82
N ILE A 149 7.78 1.82 6.93
CA ILE A 149 7.68 0.78 5.92
C ILE A 149 6.42 -0.06 6.11
N MET A 150 6.18 -1.03 5.23
CA MET A 150 5.06 -1.95 5.33
C MET A 150 5.14 -2.75 6.63
N SER A 151 4.20 -2.52 7.53
CA SER A 151 4.14 -3.18 8.85
C SER A 151 3.26 -4.42 8.84
N LYS A 152 2.37 -4.55 7.86
CA LYS A 152 1.41 -5.65 7.81
C LYS A 152 0.98 -5.95 6.37
N PHE A 153 0.85 -7.22 6.08
CA PHE A 153 0.18 -7.73 4.89
C PHE A 153 -1.01 -8.58 5.32
N VAL A 154 -2.16 -8.37 4.71
CA VAL A 154 -3.38 -9.14 4.95
C VAL A 154 -4.04 -9.44 3.62
N TYR A 155 -4.43 -10.67 3.43
CA TYR A 155 -5.34 -11.02 2.35
C TYR A 155 -6.67 -11.51 2.91
N TYR A 156 -7.73 -11.33 2.16
CA TYR A 156 -9.03 -11.88 2.45
C TYR A 156 -9.72 -12.30 1.15
N ASN A 157 -10.60 -13.24 1.27
CA ASN A 157 -11.45 -13.72 0.20
C ASN A 157 -12.92 -13.65 0.64
N ASN A 158 -13.82 -14.11 -0.17
CA ASN A 158 -15.24 -14.12 0.15
C ASN A 158 -15.64 -15.18 1.20
N ASP A 159 -14.69 -15.86 1.83
CA ASP A 159 -14.95 -16.83 2.91
C ASP A 159 -15.21 -16.11 4.23
N GLN A 160 -16.48 -15.97 4.57
CA GLN A 160 -16.93 -15.29 5.78
C GLN A 160 -16.56 -16.03 7.07
N SER A 161 -16.15 -17.29 7.00
CA SER A 161 -15.85 -18.11 8.19
C SER A 161 -14.48 -17.86 8.78
N VAL A 162 -13.52 -17.39 7.97
CA VAL A 162 -12.11 -17.27 8.37
C VAL A 162 -11.58 -15.84 8.18
N ARG A 163 -11.67 -15.31 6.98
CA ARG A 163 -11.14 -13.99 6.59
C ARG A 163 -12.07 -13.35 5.56
N GLY A 164 -13.29 -13.05 6.01
CA GLY A 164 -14.28 -12.40 5.17
C GLY A 164 -13.90 -10.97 4.84
N ASN A 165 -14.53 -10.45 3.81
CA ASN A 165 -14.36 -9.07 3.40
C ASN A 165 -14.73 -8.13 4.55
N PRO A 166 -13.91 -7.11 4.87
CA PRO A 166 -14.27 -6.12 5.87
C PRO A 166 -15.49 -5.33 5.40
N SER A 167 -16.45 -5.10 6.32
CA SER A 167 -17.72 -4.46 5.98
C SER A 167 -18.07 -3.27 6.87
N THR A 168 -17.28 -3.01 7.91
CA THR A 168 -17.48 -1.88 8.82
C THR A 168 -16.15 -1.18 9.08
N GLY A 169 -16.18 0.07 9.54
CA GLY A 169 -14.97 0.81 9.93
C GLY A 169 -14.10 0.05 10.93
N THR A 170 -14.71 -0.65 11.88
CA THR A 170 -14.00 -1.49 12.86
C THR A 170 -13.31 -2.68 12.19
N HIS A 171 -13.94 -3.31 11.18
CA HIS A 171 -13.32 -4.41 10.44
C HIS A 171 -12.11 -3.91 9.66
N PHE A 172 -12.21 -2.81 8.93
CA PHE A 172 -11.09 -2.21 8.22
C PHE A 172 -9.94 -1.85 9.17
N TYR A 173 -10.25 -1.21 10.30
CA TYR A 173 -9.24 -0.88 11.31
C TYR A 173 -8.52 -2.13 11.83
N ASN A 174 -9.25 -3.20 12.15
CA ASN A 174 -8.66 -4.44 12.66
C ASN A 174 -7.79 -5.17 11.61
N TYR A 175 -8.11 -5.02 10.34
CA TYR A 175 -7.27 -5.56 9.26
C TYR A 175 -5.97 -4.78 9.10
N LEU A 176 -5.98 -3.46 9.30
CA LEU A 176 -4.83 -2.58 9.15
C LEU A 176 -3.93 -2.54 10.39
N ARG A 177 -4.49 -2.76 11.58
CA ARG A 177 -3.79 -2.72 12.87
C ARG A 177 -2.81 -3.86 13.10
#